data_c75922f6048fb189ffbd9226aad247a2
#
_entry.id   c75922f6048fb189ffbd9226aad247a2
#
_cell.length_a   1.000
_cell.length_b   1.000
_cell.length_c   1.000
_cell.angle_alpha   90.00
_cell.angle_beta   90.00
_cell.angle_gamma   90.00
#
_symmetry.space_group_name_H-M   'P 1'
#
loop_
_entity.id
_entity.type
_entity.pdbx_description
1 polymer ?
#
loop_
_entity_poly.entity_id
_entity_poly.type
_entity_poly.pdbx_seq_one_letter_code
_entity_poly.pdbx_strand_id
1 'polypeptide(L)'
;PAGAQVLNISIDLCLNKNGETSEPRPPVEAYVRVIDQPLLRLCSVDLETTTDVRSIGEVFDFAKDYLGLLKAAVIASGIVPPGIESARQPLEDLLARLAGPGRGLEVVSKVNNIPKGSRLAVSTNLLGSLIAACMRATGQVNSLEGALTETVRRMVASRAILGEWIGGSGGGWQDSGGVWPGIKLIEGVEATEDDPEHGISKGRLLPRHHIFNTDEIPPGSRKKLEESLVLVHGGMAQDVGPILEMVTEKYLLRSGNEWKARQDAIRLLDQMVNSLKQGNIERVGRLTQQNFDGPIKTIIPWATNEYTESVIKQVREEFEEDFWGFWMLGGMAGGGMGFLFAPWKREEAQKRLAEILQDTKQRLDKALPFAMNPVTYDFSINENGTCAKINEGTSALLPTSYYQAILPGIISRDSKPLSPARHAELVQVRRKSQTDHDLAKAL
;
A
#
# COMPACT_ATOMS: atom_id res chain seq x y z
N PRO A 1 -10.37 -17.61 -4.12
CA PRO A 1 -11.55 -18.44 -4.13
C PRO A 1 -12.46 -18.09 -2.95
N ALA A 2 -13.78 -18.34 -3.10
CA ALA A 2 -14.74 -18.13 -2.03
C ALA A 2 -14.32 -18.90 -0.77
N GLY A 3 -14.48 -18.28 0.41
CA GLY A 3 -14.06 -18.84 1.68
C GLY A 3 -12.57 -18.74 1.99
N ALA A 4 -11.75 -18.12 1.14
CA ALA A 4 -10.36 -17.80 1.50
C ALA A 4 -10.35 -16.69 2.57
N GLN A 5 -9.49 -16.82 3.56
CA GLN A 5 -9.42 -15.90 4.70
C GLN A 5 -8.00 -15.37 4.90
N VAL A 6 -7.88 -14.11 5.28
CA VAL A 6 -6.61 -13.43 5.57
C VAL A 6 -6.76 -12.56 6.82
N LEU A 7 -5.90 -12.77 7.80
CA LEU A 7 -5.72 -11.81 8.90
C LEU A 7 -4.89 -10.64 8.36
N ASN A 8 -5.44 -9.43 8.45
CA ASN A 8 -4.84 -8.22 7.92
C ASN A 8 -4.81 -7.12 8.98
N ILE A 9 -3.76 -6.31 8.94
CA ILE A 9 -3.57 -5.17 9.84
C ILE A 9 -3.23 -3.95 8.99
N SER A 10 -4.02 -2.90 9.13
CA SER A 10 -3.67 -1.59 8.56
C SER A 10 -2.65 -0.91 9.46
N ILE A 11 -1.60 -0.37 8.87
CA ILE A 11 -0.47 0.18 9.61
C ILE A 11 -0.05 1.55 9.06
N ASP A 12 0.39 2.40 9.97
CA ASP A 12 1.23 3.55 9.68
C ASP A 12 2.69 3.15 9.89
N LEU A 13 3.59 3.70 9.08
CA LEU A 13 4.99 3.28 9.01
C LEU A 13 5.95 4.45 9.05
N CYS A 14 7.14 4.23 9.59
CA CYS A 14 8.32 5.02 9.29
C CYS A 14 9.57 4.13 9.18
N LEU A 15 10.55 4.59 8.39
CA LEU A 15 11.85 3.93 8.36
C LEU A 15 12.60 4.21 9.66
N ASN A 16 13.08 3.16 10.30
CA ASN A 16 14.03 3.30 11.39
C ASN A 16 15.43 3.55 10.78
N LYS A 17 15.89 4.78 10.84
CA LYS A 17 17.23 5.18 10.40
C LYS A 17 18.13 5.40 11.61
N ASN A 18 19.06 4.47 11.85
CA ASN A 18 20.12 4.60 12.86
C ASN A 18 19.65 4.90 14.29
N GLY A 19 18.43 4.47 14.66
CA GLY A 19 17.89 4.71 15.99
C GLY A 19 17.21 6.09 16.19
N GLU A 20 17.09 6.89 15.12
CA GLU A 20 16.23 8.06 15.15
C GLU A 20 14.77 7.61 15.01
N THR A 21 14.00 7.78 16.07
CA THR A 21 12.57 7.50 16.08
C THR A 21 11.82 8.65 15.43
N SER A 22 11.24 8.45 14.26
CA SER A 22 10.22 9.32 13.70
C SER A 22 8.84 8.70 13.96
N GLU A 23 7.82 9.52 14.13
CA GLU A 23 6.47 8.99 14.32
C GLU A 23 5.98 8.26 13.05
N PRO A 24 5.37 7.07 13.19
CA PRO A 24 4.71 6.38 12.08
C PRO A 24 3.62 7.26 11.45
N ARG A 25 3.53 7.23 10.12
CA ARG A 25 2.57 8.00 9.34
C ARG A 25 2.00 7.13 8.21
N PRO A 26 0.89 7.56 7.59
CA PRO A 26 0.31 6.83 6.48
C PRO A 26 1.36 6.49 5.42
N PRO A 27 1.46 5.22 5.00
CA PRO A 27 2.48 4.78 4.05
C PRO A 27 2.31 5.38 2.66
N VAL A 28 1.08 5.75 2.31
CA VAL A 28 0.73 6.33 1.01
C VAL A 28 -0.16 7.55 1.19
N GLU A 29 0.06 8.55 0.35
CA GLU A 29 -0.72 9.78 0.31
C GLU A 29 -1.13 10.11 -1.12
N ALA A 30 -2.34 10.61 -1.31
CA ALA A 30 -2.87 11.05 -2.59
C ALA A 30 -3.47 12.45 -2.45
N TYR A 31 -3.24 13.30 -3.43
CA TYR A 31 -3.75 14.65 -3.45
C TYR A 31 -4.45 14.92 -4.77
N VAL A 32 -5.60 15.58 -4.70
CA VAL A 32 -6.34 16.04 -5.87
C VAL A 32 -6.69 17.51 -5.68
N ARG A 33 -6.44 18.31 -6.70
CA ARG A 33 -6.82 19.72 -6.72
C ARG A 33 -7.22 20.20 -8.09
N VAL A 34 -8.01 21.26 -8.13
CA VAL A 34 -8.33 21.98 -9.36
C VAL A 34 -7.16 22.90 -9.74
N ILE A 35 -6.82 22.93 -11.03
CA ILE A 35 -5.81 23.83 -11.61
C ILE A 35 -6.44 24.74 -12.67
N ASP A 36 -5.81 25.87 -12.92
CA ASP A 36 -6.24 26.90 -13.88
C ASP A 36 -5.77 26.63 -15.33
N GLN A 37 -5.63 25.37 -15.67
CA GLN A 37 -5.27 24.89 -17.02
C GLN A 37 -6.20 23.73 -17.39
N PRO A 38 -6.79 23.71 -18.61
CA PRO A 38 -7.75 22.68 -19.02
C PRO A 38 -7.04 21.37 -19.43
N LEU A 39 -6.36 20.78 -18.48
CA LEU A 39 -5.61 19.52 -18.64
C LEU A 39 -5.66 18.69 -17.36
N LEU A 40 -5.30 17.42 -17.49
CA LEU A 40 -5.08 16.53 -16.36
C LEU A 40 -3.57 16.45 -16.10
N ARG A 41 -3.11 16.96 -14.96
CA ARG A 41 -1.73 16.82 -14.51
C ARG A 41 -1.60 15.64 -13.57
N LEU A 42 -0.71 14.74 -13.92
CA LEU A 42 -0.35 13.58 -13.10
C LEU A 42 1.06 13.75 -12.56
N CYS A 43 1.26 13.60 -11.27
CA CYS A 43 2.56 13.71 -10.62
C CYS A 43 2.78 12.55 -9.65
N SER A 44 3.85 11.79 -9.84
CA SER A 44 4.37 10.86 -8.82
C SER A 44 5.60 11.48 -8.19
N VAL A 45 5.49 11.77 -6.90
CA VAL A 45 6.59 12.35 -6.12
C VAL A 45 7.77 11.38 -6.03
N ASP A 46 7.47 10.10 -5.84
CA ASP A 46 8.50 9.06 -5.66
C ASP A 46 9.25 8.70 -6.93
N LEU A 47 8.65 8.94 -8.08
CA LEU A 47 9.27 8.75 -9.40
C LEU A 47 9.84 10.05 -9.96
N GLU A 48 9.70 11.16 -9.21
CA GLU A 48 10.11 12.52 -9.64
C GLU A 48 9.59 12.86 -11.06
N THR A 49 8.37 12.39 -11.37
CA THR A 49 7.82 12.45 -12.73
C THR A 49 6.48 13.18 -12.73
N THR A 50 6.34 14.10 -13.69
CA THR A 50 5.09 14.84 -13.94
C THR A 50 4.75 14.83 -15.42
N THR A 51 3.49 14.57 -15.74
CA THR A 51 2.98 14.58 -17.12
C THR A 51 1.70 15.40 -17.22
N ASP A 52 1.63 16.29 -18.21
CA ASP A 52 0.42 17.00 -18.60
C ASP A 52 -0.30 16.20 -19.70
N VAL A 53 -1.45 15.64 -19.37
CA VAL A 53 -2.32 14.87 -20.29
C VAL A 53 -3.36 15.82 -20.87
N ARG A 54 -3.47 15.89 -22.21
CA ARG A 54 -4.31 16.84 -22.94
C ARG A 54 -5.38 16.18 -23.81
N SER A 55 -5.33 14.87 -23.98
CA SER A 55 -6.31 14.11 -24.75
C SER A 55 -6.75 12.86 -24.00
N ILE A 56 -7.94 12.37 -24.33
CA ILE A 56 -8.47 11.12 -23.75
C ILE A 56 -7.53 9.95 -24.11
N GLY A 57 -7.03 9.87 -25.33
CA GLY A 57 -6.11 8.81 -25.76
C GLY A 57 -4.82 8.75 -24.94
N GLU A 58 -4.28 9.89 -24.50
CA GLU A 58 -3.09 9.91 -23.64
C GLU A 58 -3.32 9.30 -22.26
N VAL A 59 -4.56 9.29 -21.72
CA VAL A 59 -4.89 8.64 -20.47
C VAL A 59 -4.72 7.12 -20.58
N PHE A 60 -5.05 6.56 -21.76
CA PHE A 60 -4.95 5.11 -22.02
C PHE A 60 -3.57 4.69 -22.56
N ASP A 61 -2.67 5.63 -22.85
CA ASP A 61 -1.32 5.31 -23.28
C ASP A 61 -0.40 5.02 -22.08
N PHE A 62 -0.43 3.78 -21.63
CA PHE A 62 0.39 3.30 -20.51
C PHE A 62 1.88 3.14 -20.85
N ALA A 63 2.23 3.08 -22.13
CA ALA A 63 3.61 2.92 -22.57
C ALA A 63 4.39 4.24 -22.62
N LYS A 64 3.70 5.38 -22.59
CA LYS A 64 4.28 6.71 -22.80
C LYS A 64 5.20 7.17 -21.66
N ASP A 65 4.86 6.78 -20.43
CA ASP A 65 5.54 7.25 -19.21
C ASP A 65 5.39 6.25 -18.04
N TYR A 66 6.04 6.56 -16.92
CA TYR A 66 6.00 5.73 -15.72
C TYR A 66 4.78 6.00 -14.80
N LEU A 67 3.78 6.76 -15.25
CA LEU A 67 2.61 7.16 -14.46
C LEU A 67 1.39 6.25 -14.68
N GLY A 68 1.61 5.02 -15.13
CA GLY A 68 0.55 4.05 -15.39
C GLY A 68 -0.42 3.86 -14.22
N LEU A 69 0.08 3.84 -12.98
CA LEU A 69 -0.75 3.71 -11.79
C LEU A 69 -1.72 4.89 -11.60
N LEU A 70 -1.26 6.13 -11.85
CA LEU A 70 -2.09 7.32 -11.76
C LEU A 70 -3.13 7.34 -12.90
N LYS A 71 -2.75 6.93 -14.12
CA LYS A 71 -3.69 6.76 -15.24
C LYS A 71 -4.75 5.73 -14.92
N ALA A 72 -4.34 4.57 -14.37
CA ALA A 72 -5.26 3.53 -13.93
C ALA A 72 -6.23 4.05 -12.84
N ALA A 73 -5.76 4.87 -11.89
CA ALA A 73 -6.59 5.49 -10.88
C ALA A 73 -7.64 6.45 -11.49
N VAL A 74 -7.24 7.28 -12.45
CA VAL A 74 -8.13 8.21 -13.18
C VAL A 74 -9.21 7.45 -13.94
N ILE A 75 -8.84 6.34 -14.60
CA ILE A 75 -9.78 5.48 -15.33
C ILE A 75 -10.72 4.78 -14.34
N ALA A 76 -10.17 4.09 -13.34
CA ALA A 76 -10.94 3.31 -12.37
C ALA A 76 -11.83 4.18 -11.47
N SER A 77 -11.43 5.42 -11.17
CA SER A 77 -12.28 6.36 -10.43
C SER A 77 -13.48 6.88 -11.23
N GLY A 78 -13.49 6.66 -12.56
CA GLY A 78 -14.55 7.11 -13.45
C GLY A 78 -14.42 8.56 -13.91
N ILE A 79 -13.30 9.25 -13.63
CA ILE A 79 -13.01 10.58 -14.20
C ILE A 79 -12.92 10.45 -15.73
N VAL A 80 -12.18 9.45 -16.22
CA VAL A 80 -12.12 9.07 -17.65
C VAL A 80 -12.57 7.62 -17.76
N PRO A 81 -13.88 7.32 -17.93
CA PRO A 81 -14.37 5.95 -17.92
C PRO A 81 -13.83 5.14 -19.09
N PRO A 82 -13.60 3.82 -18.92
CA PRO A 82 -13.01 2.96 -19.97
C PRO A 82 -13.76 2.99 -21.31
N GLY A 83 -15.07 3.18 -21.27
CA GLY A 83 -15.92 3.17 -22.49
C GLY A 83 -15.69 4.34 -23.44
N ILE A 84 -14.89 5.34 -23.07
CA ILE A 84 -14.62 6.52 -23.92
C ILE A 84 -13.23 6.54 -24.52
N GLU A 85 -12.45 5.48 -24.43
CA GLU A 85 -11.07 5.39 -24.94
C GLU A 85 -10.94 5.88 -26.40
N SER A 86 -11.88 5.48 -27.25
CA SER A 86 -11.89 5.86 -28.67
C SER A 86 -12.75 7.11 -28.98
N ALA A 87 -13.22 7.81 -27.95
CA ALA A 87 -14.05 8.99 -28.14
C ALA A 87 -13.22 10.14 -28.75
N ARG A 88 -13.81 10.84 -29.70
CA ARG A 88 -13.22 12.06 -30.28
C ARG A 88 -13.48 13.32 -29.45
N GLN A 89 -14.16 13.20 -28.32
CA GLN A 89 -14.44 14.32 -27.44
C GLN A 89 -13.12 14.86 -26.85
N PRO A 90 -12.91 16.18 -26.84
CA PRO A 90 -11.78 16.77 -26.16
C PRO A 90 -11.78 16.49 -24.66
N LEU A 91 -10.62 16.20 -24.08
CA LEU A 91 -10.49 16.03 -22.62
C LEU A 91 -10.90 17.28 -21.85
N GLU A 92 -10.65 18.45 -22.43
CA GLU A 92 -11.06 19.75 -21.90
C GLU A 92 -12.56 19.85 -21.63
N ASP A 93 -13.42 19.33 -22.53
CA ASP A 93 -14.87 19.33 -22.35
C ASP A 93 -15.31 18.49 -21.15
N LEU A 94 -14.63 17.36 -20.93
CA LEU A 94 -14.86 16.52 -19.79
C LEU A 94 -14.43 17.21 -18.49
N LEU A 95 -13.25 17.80 -18.48
CA LEU A 95 -12.70 18.51 -17.33
C LEU A 95 -13.52 19.75 -16.99
N ALA A 96 -14.06 20.47 -18.00
CA ALA A 96 -14.93 21.61 -17.79
C ALA A 96 -16.21 21.25 -17.03
N ARG A 97 -16.74 20.04 -17.22
CA ARG A 97 -17.90 19.55 -16.45
C ARG A 97 -17.55 19.23 -14.98
N LEU A 98 -16.32 18.82 -14.71
CA LEU A 98 -15.87 18.41 -13.36
C LEU A 98 -15.32 19.59 -12.54
N ALA A 99 -14.52 20.45 -13.18
CA ALA A 99 -13.76 21.51 -12.51
C ALA A 99 -14.19 22.93 -12.91
N GLY A 100 -15.01 23.07 -13.94
CA GLY A 100 -15.44 24.34 -14.53
C GLY A 100 -14.65 24.71 -15.81
N PRO A 101 -15.17 25.63 -16.63
CA PRO A 101 -14.56 26.03 -17.90
C PRO A 101 -13.13 26.55 -17.72
N GLY A 102 -12.23 26.14 -18.60
CA GLY A 102 -10.81 26.52 -18.59
C GLY A 102 -9.99 25.93 -17.45
N ARG A 103 -10.57 25.03 -16.66
CA ARG A 103 -9.93 24.37 -15.51
C ARG A 103 -9.67 22.90 -15.77
N GLY A 104 -8.73 22.34 -15.01
CA GLY A 104 -8.39 20.94 -15.03
C GLY A 104 -8.15 20.40 -13.62
N LEU A 105 -7.61 19.20 -13.57
CA LEU A 105 -7.32 18.51 -12.33
C LEU A 105 -5.82 18.18 -12.24
N GLU A 106 -5.26 18.30 -11.07
CA GLU A 106 -3.94 17.76 -10.73
C GLU A 106 -4.12 16.63 -9.72
N VAL A 107 -3.54 15.48 -10.04
CA VAL A 107 -3.54 14.27 -9.21
C VAL A 107 -2.10 13.94 -8.85
N VAL A 108 -1.81 13.86 -7.55
CA VAL A 108 -0.46 13.66 -7.02
C VAL A 108 -0.43 12.44 -6.14
N SER A 109 0.55 11.57 -6.35
CA SER A 109 0.83 10.40 -5.50
C SER A 109 2.13 10.57 -4.75
N LYS A 110 2.17 10.04 -3.51
CA LYS A 110 3.37 9.99 -2.68
C LYS A 110 3.39 8.71 -1.86
N VAL A 111 4.52 8.02 -1.87
CA VAL A 111 4.83 6.89 -0.99
C VAL A 111 5.87 7.32 0.04
N ASN A 112 5.60 7.08 1.32
CA ASN A 112 6.43 7.57 2.40
C ASN A 112 7.62 6.63 2.70
N ASN A 113 8.67 6.70 1.87
CA ASN A 113 9.95 5.98 2.08
C ASN A 113 9.83 4.45 2.15
N ILE A 114 8.87 3.85 1.43
CA ILE A 114 8.75 2.40 1.36
C ILE A 114 9.46 1.89 0.11
N PRO A 115 10.42 0.95 0.23
CA PRO A 115 11.10 0.37 -0.93
C PRO A 115 10.12 -0.34 -1.88
N LYS A 116 10.41 -0.26 -3.18
CA LYS A 116 9.68 -1.06 -4.18
C LYS A 116 9.79 -2.54 -3.86
N GLY A 117 8.70 -3.28 -4.02
CA GLY A 117 8.68 -4.72 -3.71
C GLY A 117 8.59 -5.04 -2.21
N SER A 118 8.19 -4.08 -1.37
CA SER A 118 8.06 -4.23 0.09
C SER A 118 7.06 -5.31 0.54
N ARG A 119 6.17 -5.75 -0.35
CA ARG A 119 5.06 -6.68 -0.04
C ARG A 119 4.06 -6.15 1.00
N LEU A 120 4.00 -4.84 1.16
CA LEU A 120 3.05 -4.16 2.04
C LEU A 120 1.80 -3.67 1.27
N ALA A 121 1.48 -4.27 0.14
CA ALA A 121 0.34 -3.93 -0.73
C ALA A 121 0.28 -2.44 -1.13
N VAL A 122 1.46 -1.81 -1.33
CA VAL A 122 1.58 -0.36 -1.55
C VAL A 122 0.83 0.10 -2.80
N SER A 123 0.94 -0.60 -3.92
CA SER A 123 0.29 -0.21 -5.19
C SER A 123 -1.23 -0.18 -5.07
N THR A 124 -1.85 -1.22 -4.51
CA THR A 124 -3.30 -1.31 -4.35
C THR A 124 -3.83 -0.27 -3.36
N ASN A 125 -3.11 -0.02 -2.26
CA ASN A 125 -3.52 1.00 -1.28
C ASN A 125 -3.30 2.42 -1.80
N LEU A 126 -2.27 2.66 -2.63
CA LEU A 126 -2.08 3.93 -3.32
C LEU A 126 -3.20 4.17 -4.35
N LEU A 127 -3.56 3.15 -5.14
CA LEU A 127 -4.75 3.20 -6.00
C LEU A 127 -6.01 3.50 -5.20
N GLY A 128 -6.25 2.82 -4.08
CA GLY A 128 -7.37 3.08 -3.20
C GLY A 128 -7.41 4.53 -2.71
N SER A 129 -6.28 5.09 -2.30
CA SER A 129 -6.17 6.47 -1.85
C SER A 129 -6.42 7.47 -3.00
N LEU A 130 -5.84 7.23 -4.17
CA LEU A 130 -6.04 8.05 -5.38
C LEU A 130 -7.51 8.03 -5.83
N ILE A 131 -8.11 6.85 -5.90
CA ILE A 131 -9.52 6.66 -6.29
C ILE A 131 -10.45 7.33 -5.28
N ALA A 132 -10.21 7.16 -3.98
CA ALA A 132 -11.00 7.80 -2.94
C ALA A 132 -10.94 9.33 -3.04
N ALA A 133 -9.74 9.89 -3.24
CA ALA A 133 -9.55 11.33 -3.43
C ALA A 133 -10.25 11.83 -4.71
N CYS A 134 -10.11 11.12 -5.83
CA CYS A 134 -10.78 11.44 -7.09
C CYS A 134 -12.30 11.38 -6.97
N MET A 135 -12.86 10.34 -6.34
CA MET A 135 -14.31 10.19 -6.13
C MET A 135 -14.88 11.32 -5.27
N ARG A 136 -14.16 11.73 -4.22
CA ARG A 136 -14.55 12.87 -3.37
C ARG A 136 -14.50 14.19 -4.14
N ALA A 137 -13.38 14.44 -4.83
CA ALA A 137 -13.17 15.67 -5.60
C ALA A 137 -14.20 15.87 -6.74
N THR A 138 -14.79 14.79 -7.25
CA THR A 138 -15.77 14.82 -8.35
C THR A 138 -17.20 14.61 -7.89
N GLY A 139 -17.48 14.66 -6.59
CA GLY A 139 -18.83 14.57 -6.04
C GLY A 139 -19.47 13.19 -6.11
N GLN A 140 -18.71 12.12 -6.36
CA GLN A 140 -19.22 10.75 -6.33
C GLN A 140 -19.45 10.23 -4.89
N VAL A 141 -18.93 10.94 -3.91
CA VAL A 141 -19.08 10.68 -2.47
C VAL A 141 -19.57 11.96 -1.80
N ASN A 142 -20.55 11.85 -0.93
CA ASN A 142 -21.19 13.02 -0.30
C ASN A 142 -20.28 13.74 0.72
N SER A 143 -19.32 13.04 1.33
CA SER A 143 -18.40 13.63 2.30
C SER A 143 -17.03 13.89 1.66
N LEU A 144 -16.51 15.10 1.82
CA LEU A 144 -15.16 15.47 1.37
C LEU A 144 -14.07 15.09 2.38
N GLU A 145 -14.43 14.91 3.64
CA GLU A 145 -13.47 14.65 4.74
C GLU A 145 -13.83 13.40 5.54
N GLY A 146 -12.87 12.98 6.37
CA GLY A 146 -13.01 11.89 7.33
C GLY A 146 -12.83 10.52 6.72
N ALA A 147 -13.14 9.48 7.49
CA ALA A 147 -13.09 8.09 7.08
C ALA A 147 -14.17 7.79 6.02
N LEU A 148 -13.94 6.75 5.24
CA LEU A 148 -14.92 6.24 4.27
C LEU A 148 -16.01 5.42 4.98
N THR A 149 -17.25 5.50 4.52
CA THR A 149 -18.32 4.56 4.92
C THR A 149 -18.05 3.19 4.32
N GLU A 150 -18.66 2.14 4.88
CA GLU A 150 -18.45 0.77 4.38
C GLU A 150 -18.79 0.61 2.90
N THR A 151 -19.91 1.16 2.45
CA THR A 151 -20.30 1.15 1.04
C THR A 151 -19.24 1.80 0.15
N VAL A 152 -18.69 2.94 0.58
CA VAL A 152 -17.65 3.64 -0.19
C VAL A 152 -16.34 2.88 -0.15
N ARG A 153 -15.96 2.29 0.98
CA ARG A 153 -14.77 1.41 1.09
C ARG A 153 -14.83 0.26 0.09
N ARG A 154 -15.95 -0.44 0.03
CA ARG A 154 -16.17 -1.54 -0.92
C ARG A 154 -16.03 -1.08 -2.37
N MET A 155 -16.66 0.06 -2.70
CA MET A 155 -16.54 0.65 -4.04
C MET A 155 -15.11 1.06 -4.39
N VAL A 156 -14.39 1.71 -3.47
CA VAL A 156 -12.99 2.10 -3.65
C VAL A 156 -12.11 0.86 -3.83
N ALA A 157 -12.28 -0.17 -3.03
CA ALA A 157 -11.51 -1.42 -3.13
C ALA A 157 -11.77 -2.13 -4.47
N SER A 158 -13.04 -2.24 -4.89
CA SER A 158 -13.40 -2.81 -6.19
C SER A 158 -12.74 -2.06 -7.36
N ARG A 159 -12.77 -0.73 -7.31
CA ARG A 159 -12.12 0.12 -8.32
C ARG A 159 -10.59 0.03 -8.25
N ALA A 160 -9.99 -0.12 -7.05
CA ALA A 160 -8.55 -0.32 -6.90
C ALA A 160 -8.11 -1.66 -7.52
N ILE A 161 -8.86 -2.73 -7.31
CA ILE A 161 -8.61 -4.04 -7.97
C ILE A 161 -8.72 -3.90 -9.49
N LEU A 162 -9.73 -3.18 -9.99
CA LEU A 162 -9.84 -2.88 -11.41
C LEU A 162 -8.62 -2.09 -11.92
N GLY A 163 -8.18 -1.09 -11.16
CA GLY A 163 -7.00 -0.27 -11.47
C GLY A 163 -5.71 -1.10 -11.56
N GLU A 164 -5.49 -2.05 -10.65
CA GLU A 164 -4.38 -3.01 -10.71
C GLU A 164 -4.41 -3.83 -12.01
N TRP A 165 -5.58 -4.26 -12.45
CA TRP A 165 -5.70 -5.03 -13.69
C TRP A 165 -5.47 -4.17 -14.94
N ILE A 166 -5.97 -2.94 -14.96
CA ILE A 166 -5.72 -1.97 -16.03
C ILE A 166 -4.22 -1.65 -16.10
N GLY A 167 -3.57 -1.48 -14.96
CA GLY A 167 -2.13 -1.22 -14.84
C GLY A 167 -1.23 -2.45 -15.10
N GLY A 168 -1.81 -3.65 -15.23
CA GLY A 168 -1.06 -4.88 -15.51
C GLY A 168 -0.34 -5.50 -14.30
N SER A 169 -0.57 -5.00 -13.07
CA SER A 169 0.10 -5.49 -11.85
C SER A 169 -0.60 -6.71 -11.22
N GLY A 170 -1.89 -6.89 -11.46
CA GLY A 170 -2.65 -8.07 -11.03
C GLY A 170 -2.76 -8.26 -9.52
N GLY A 171 -2.87 -7.17 -8.75
CA GLY A 171 -3.02 -7.20 -7.29
C GLY A 171 -4.18 -8.08 -6.83
N GLY A 172 -3.99 -8.73 -5.69
CA GLY A 172 -4.99 -9.60 -5.09
C GLY A 172 -6.10 -8.83 -4.38
N TRP A 173 -7.25 -9.47 -4.19
CA TRP A 173 -8.37 -8.87 -3.48
C TRP A 173 -8.04 -8.50 -2.00
N GLN A 174 -7.13 -9.21 -1.36
CA GLN A 174 -6.67 -8.93 0.01
C GLN A 174 -5.80 -7.68 0.11
N ASP A 175 -5.20 -7.24 -1.01
CA ASP A 175 -4.24 -6.11 -1.02
C ASP A 175 -4.93 -4.76 -0.79
N SER A 176 -6.26 -4.70 -0.98
CA SER A 176 -7.07 -3.52 -0.65
C SER A 176 -7.33 -3.33 0.85
N GLY A 177 -6.81 -4.22 1.71
CA GLY A 177 -7.08 -4.22 3.15
C GLY A 177 -6.78 -2.90 3.87
N GLY A 178 -5.82 -2.10 3.40
CA GLY A 178 -5.52 -0.78 3.98
C GLY A 178 -6.62 0.27 3.81
N VAL A 179 -7.63 0.03 2.98
CA VAL A 179 -8.81 0.91 2.88
C VAL A 179 -9.64 0.86 4.17
N TRP A 180 -9.64 -0.27 4.88
CA TRP A 180 -10.30 -0.47 6.17
C TRP A 180 -9.34 -0.25 7.34
N PRO A 181 -9.84 0.17 8.51
CA PRO A 181 -9.00 0.41 9.70
C PRO A 181 -8.59 -0.85 10.42
N GLY A 182 -7.60 -0.73 11.27
CA GLY A 182 -7.27 -1.63 12.37
C GLY A 182 -6.93 -3.06 11.98
N ILE A 183 -7.18 -3.98 12.92
CA ILE A 183 -7.02 -5.42 12.74
C ILE A 183 -8.33 -6.00 12.20
N LYS A 184 -8.25 -6.86 11.19
CA LYS A 184 -9.44 -7.40 10.53
C LYS A 184 -9.20 -8.77 9.92
N LEU A 185 -10.26 -9.54 9.81
CA LEU A 185 -10.32 -10.74 9.00
C LEU A 185 -10.94 -10.37 7.65
N ILE A 186 -10.22 -10.66 6.57
CA ILE A 186 -10.72 -10.47 5.21
C ILE A 186 -11.13 -11.83 4.67
N GLU A 187 -12.35 -11.94 4.18
CA GLU A 187 -12.90 -13.16 3.58
C GLU A 187 -13.23 -12.92 2.11
N GLY A 188 -12.79 -13.84 1.25
CA GLY A 188 -13.14 -13.84 -0.18
C GLY A 188 -14.57 -14.32 -0.37
N VAL A 189 -15.47 -13.43 -0.76
CA VAL A 189 -16.87 -13.73 -1.05
C VAL A 189 -17.23 -13.30 -2.47
N GLU A 190 -18.23 -13.91 -3.05
CA GLU A 190 -18.78 -13.46 -4.33
C GLU A 190 -19.69 -12.25 -4.12
N ALA A 191 -19.55 -11.27 -5.01
CA ALA A 191 -20.46 -10.13 -5.04
C ALA A 191 -21.85 -10.59 -5.50
N THR A 192 -22.89 -10.02 -4.85
CA THR A 192 -24.29 -10.21 -5.20
C THR A 192 -24.83 -8.98 -5.92
N GLU A 193 -26.02 -9.08 -6.53
CA GLU A 193 -26.65 -7.95 -7.23
C GLU A 193 -26.93 -6.77 -6.30
N ASP A 194 -27.11 -7.02 -5.00
CA ASP A 194 -27.33 -5.99 -3.98
C ASP A 194 -26.04 -5.29 -3.52
N ASP A 195 -24.89 -5.81 -3.89
CA ASP A 195 -23.61 -5.19 -3.54
C ASP A 195 -23.35 -3.96 -4.42
N PRO A 196 -22.95 -2.81 -3.84
CA PRO A 196 -22.75 -1.56 -4.59
C PRO A 196 -21.66 -1.68 -5.67
N GLU A 197 -20.74 -2.62 -5.55
CA GLU A 197 -19.65 -2.90 -6.48
C GLU A 197 -19.99 -3.93 -7.56
N HIS A 198 -21.18 -4.56 -7.54
CA HIS A 198 -21.52 -5.63 -8.49
C HIS A 198 -21.40 -5.20 -9.95
N GLY A 199 -21.87 -4.03 -10.28
CA GLY A 199 -21.76 -3.49 -11.64
C GLY A 199 -20.33 -3.19 -12.09
N ILE A 200 -19.39 -2.99 -11.17
CA ILE A 200 -17.98 -2.69 -11.42
C ILE A 200 -17.20 -4.01 -11.55
N SER A 201 -17.40 -4.95 -10.64
CA SER A 201 -16.65 -6.20 -10.56
C SER A 201 -17.27 -7.35 -11.38
N LYS A 202 -18.50 -7.22 -11.81
CA LYS A 202 -19.25 -8.23 -12.61
C LYS A 202 -19.22 -9.62 -11.97
N GLY A 203 -19.56 -9.72 -10.71
CA GLY A 203 -19.65 -10.97 -9.98
C GLY A 203 -18.32 -11.59 -9.58
N ARG A 204 -17.23 -10.85 -9.60
CA ARG A 204 -15.94 -11.30 -9.08
C ARG A 204 -15.95 -11.41 -7.57
N LEU A 205 -14.99 -12.17 -7.04
CA LEU A 205 -14.77 -12.22 -5.61
C LEU A 205 -14.39 -10.85 -5.08
N LEU A 206 -15.15 -10.36 -4.12
CA LEU A 206 -14.88 -9.14 -3.39
C LEU A 206 -14.61 -9.46 -1.94
N PRO A 207 -13.65 -8.77 -1.32
CA PRO A 207 -13.35 -9.01 0.07
C PRO A 207 -14.47 -8.50 0.97
N ARG A 208 -14.90 -9.34 1.91
CA ARG A 208 -15.71 -8.94 3.06
C ARG A 208 -14.78 -8.76 4.25
N HIS A 209 -14.87 -7.63 4.90
CA HIS A 209 -13.99 -7.28 6.03
C HIS A 209 -14.77 -7.36 7.34
N HIS A 210 -14.31 -8.21 8.25
CA HIS A 210 -14.71 -8.18 9.64
C HIS A 210 -13.63 -7.41 10.44
N ILE A 211 -13.93 -6.17 10.81
CA ILE A 211 -13.02 -5.34 11.60
C ILE A 211 -13.22 -5.71 13.05
N PHE A 212 -12.17 -6.17 13.71
CA PHE A 212 -12.22 -6.43 15.14
C PHE A 212 -12.25 -5.11 15.92
N ASN A 213 -13.31 -4.90 16.66
CA ASN A 213 -13.43 -3.75 17.54
C ASN A 213 -12.64 -3.93 18.85
N THR A 214 -12.66 -2.94 19.74
CA THR A 214 -11.93 -2.96 21.01
C THR A 214 -12.49 -3.95 22.02
N ASP A 215 -13.75 -4.39 21.87
CA ASP A 215 -14.34 -5.43 22.71
C ASP A 215 -13.90 -6.83 22.28
N GLU A 216 -13.62 -7.01 20.99
CA GLU A 216 -13.13 -8.28 20.44
C GLU A 216 -11.61 -8.43 20.60
N ILE A 217 -10.82 -7.38 20.28
CA ILE A 217 -9.38 -7.33 20.51
C ILE A 217 -9.07 -6.10 21.37
N PRO A 218 -8.90 -6.27 22.68
CA PRO A 218 -8.70 -5.18 23.62
C PRO A 218 -7.47 -4.31 23.28
N PRO A 219 -7.48 -3.01 23.66
CA PRO A 219 -6.34 -2.11 23.42
C PRO A 219 -5.00 -2.64 23.91
N GLY A 220 -5.00 -3.34 25.07
CA GLY A 220 -3.80 -4.00 25.62
C GLY A 220 -3.23 -5.08 24.71
N SER A 221 -4.09 -5.84 23.99
CA SER A 221 -3.65 -6.85 23.02
C SER A 221 -3.05 -6.20 21.78
N ARG A 222 -3.65 -5.10 21.30
CA ARG A 222 -3.15 -4.31 20.16
C ARG A 222 -1.78 -3.72 20.47
N LYS A 223 -1.66 -3.08 21.63
CA LYS A 223 -0.41 -2.50 22.10
C LYS A 223 0.68 -3.57 22.25
N LYS A 224 0.36 -4.71 22.87
CA LYS A 224 1.31 -5.81 23.01
C LYS A 224 1.77 -6.36 21.66
N LEU A 225 0.88 -6.40 20.65
CA LEU A 225 1.26 -6.78 19.28
C LEU A 225 2.24 -5.77 18.68
N GLU A 226 2.00 -4.47 18.80
CA GLU A 226 2.91 -3.42 18.34
C GLU A 226 4.27 -3.49 19.06
N GLU A 227 4.26 -3.77 20.37
CA GLU A 227 5.46 -3.90 21.19
C GLU A 227 6.22 -5.22 20.95
N SER A 228 5.64 -6.18 20.25
CA SER A 228 6.25 -7.49 19.98
C SER A 228 6.70 -7.67 18.53
N LEU A 229 6.07 -6.99 17.59
CA LEU A 229 6.30 -7.19 16.16
C LEU A 229 7.38 -6.22 15.64
N VAL A 230 8.38 -6.77 14.99
CA VAL A 230 9.38 -6.03 14.18
C VAL A 230 9.08 -6.29 12.71
N LEU A 231 8.81 -5.23 11.97
CA LEU A 231 8.60 -5.28 10.52
C LEU A 231 9.88 -4.93 9.78
N VAL A 232 10.18 -5.70 8.73
CA VAL A 232 11.40 -5.50 7.94
C VAL A 232 11.12 -5.71 6.45
N HIS A 233 11.97 -5.12 5.61
CA HIS A 233 12.14 -5.49 4.21
C HIS A 233 13.54 -6.06 4.01
N GLY A 234 13.62 -7.31 3.55
CA GLY A 234 14.89 -8.02 3.39
C GLY A 234 15.71 -7.64 2.15
N GLY A 235 15.21 -6.72 1.33
CA GLY A 235 15.92 -6.24 0.13
C GLY A 235 15.58 -7.00 -1.15
N MET A 236 14.80 -8.07 -1.09
CA MET A 236 14.48 -8.89 -2.26
C MET A 236 13.15 -8.46 -2.90
N ALA A 237 13.23 -7.86 -4.08
CA ALA A 237 12.06 -7.69 -4.95
C ALA A 237 11.84 -8.99 -5.75
N GLN A 238 10.62 -9.53 -5.73
CA GLN A 238 10.28 -10.77 -6.39
C GLN A 238 8.98 -10.64 -7.18
N ASP A 239 8.93 -11.28 -8.35
CA ASP A 239 7.71 -11.44 -9.11
C ASP A 239 6.90 -12.64 -8.57
N VAL A 240 5.66 -12.38 -8.16
CA VAL A 240 4.76 -13.42 -7.62
C VAL A 240 3.85 -14.03 -8.69
N GLY A 241 3.84 -13.51 -9.92
CA GLY A 241 2.97 -14.00 -10.99
C GLY A 241 3.04 -15.51 -11.18
N PRO A 242 4.23 -16.09 -11.45
CA PRO A 242 4.39 -17.54 -11.66
C PRO A 242 3.96 -18.37 -10.44
N ILE A 243 4.15 -17.83 -9.23
CA ILE A 243 3.76 -18.52 -7.99
C ILE A 243 2.24 -18.56 -7.85
N LEU A 244 1.57 -17.43 -8.13
CA LEU A 244 0.11 -17.36 -8.08
C LEU A 244 -0.53 -18.32 -9.08
N GLU A 245 0.01 -18.46 -10.28
CA GLU A 245 -0.44 -19.42 -11.28
C GLU A 245 -0.32 -20.84 -10.75
N MET A 246 0.84 -21.26 -10.26
CA MET A 246 1.06 -22.60 -9.71
C MET A 246 0.14 -22.89 -8.50
N VAL A 247 -0.01 -21.93 -7.58
CA VAL A 247 -0.87 -22.08 -6.40
C VAL A 247 -2.33 -22.22 -6.81
N THR A 248 -2.76 -21.49 -7.85
CA THR A 248 -4.12 -21.57 -8.39
C THR A 248 -4.35 -22.90 -9.08
N GLU A 249 -3.42 -23.36 -9.90
CA GLU A 249 -3.50 -24.67 -10.57
C GLU A 249 -3.66 -25.82 -9.55
N LYS A 250 -2.78 -25.89 -8.57
CA LYS A 250 -2.84 -26.91 -7.51
C LYS A 250 -4.13 -26.83 -6.69
N TYR A 251 -4.65 -25.63 -6.47
CA TYR A 251 -5.96 -25.45 -5.82
C TYR A 251 -7.09 -26.03 -6.68
N LEU A 252 -7.12 -25.73 -7.98
CA LEU A 252 -8.14 -26.20 -8.90
C LEU A 252 -8.09 -27.72 -9.06
N LEU A 253 -6.89 -28.29 -9.15
CA LEU A 253 -6.66 -29.73 -9.25
C LEU A 253 -6.88 -30.49 -7.93
N ARG A 254 -7.15 -29.80 -6.83
CA ARG A 254 -7.34 -30.42 -5.51
C ARG A 254 -6.16 -31.31 -5.09
N SER A 255 -4.93 -30.88 -5.39
CA SER A 255 -3.72 -31.62 -5.02
C SER A 255 -3.72 -31.98 -3.53
N GLY A 256 -3.62 -33.27 -3.19
CA GLY A 256 -3.96 -33.78 -1.85
C GLY A 256 -3.18 -33.17 -0.71
N ASN A 257 -1.86 -33.03 -0.84
CA ASN A 257 -1.00 -32.46 0.21
C ASN A 257 -1.29 -30.96 0.42
N GLU A 258 -1.38 -30.20 -0.69
CA GLU A 258 -1.67 -28.77 -0.66
C GLU A 258 -3.09 -28.51 -0.14
N TRP A 259 -4.05 -29.39 -0.47
CA TRP A 259 -5.41 -29.28 0.04
C TRP A 259 -5.47 -29.47 1.56
N LYS A 260 -4.77 -30.49 2.08
CA LYS A 260 -4.63 -30.69 3.52
C LYS A 260 -3.95 -29.52 4.22
N ALA A 261 -2.87 -29.01 3.62
CA ALA A 261 -2.15 -27.86 4.15
C ALA A 261 -3.03 -26.61 4.24
N ARG A 262 -3.93 -26.39 3.25
CA ARG A 262 -4.92 -25.29 3.30
C ARG A 262 -5.91 -25.44 4.46
N GLN A 263 -6.38 -26.65 4.71
CA GLN A 263 -7.25 -26.91 5.86
C GLN A 263 -6.52 -26.71 7.19
N ASP A 264 -5.24 -27.10 7.25
CA ASP A 264 -4.40 -26.87 8.43
C ASP A 264 -4.16 -25.35 8.65
N ALA A 265 -3.92 -24.59 7.57
CA ALA A 265 -3.77 -23.13 7.65
C ALA A 265 -5.02 -22.43 8.18
N ILE A 266 -6.23 -22.85 7.75
CA ILE A 266 -7.49 -22.32 8.29
C ILE A 266 -7.60 -22.56 9.78
N ARG A 267 -7.31 -23.80 10.24
CA ARG A 267 -7.34 -24.10 11.69
C ARG A 267 -6.34 -23.28 12.50
N LEU A 268 -5.15 -23.04 11.95
CA LEU A 268 -4.15 -22.19 12.59
C LEU A 268 -4.61 -20.74 12.63
N LEU A 269 -5.24 -20.23 11.57
CA LEU A 269 -5.79 -18.89 11.53
C LEU A 269 -6.86 -18.68 12.61
N ASP A 270 -7.80 -19.61 12.78
CA ASP A 270 -8.80 -19.56 13.84
C ASP A 270 -8.16 -19.49 15.23
N GLN A 271 -7.10 -20.26 15.45
CA GLN A 271 -6.35 -20.23 16.71
C GLN A 271 -5.60 -18.90 16.89
N MET A 272 -5.03 -18.32 15.83
CA MET A 272 -4.37 -16.99 15.88
C MET A 272 -5.37 -15.90 16.25
N VAL A 273 -6.54 -15.87 15.61
CA VAL A 273 -7.61 -14.90 15.91
C VAL A 273 -8.06 -15.03 17.37
N ASN A 274 -8.29 -16.25 17.87
CA ASN A 274 -8.65 -16.48 19.25
C ASN A 274 -7.54 -16.05 20.22
N SER A 275 -6.28 -16.28 19.88
CA SER A 275 -5.13 -15.86 20.69
C SER A 275 -4.99 -14.34 20.74
N LEU A 276 -5.24 -13.63 19.62
CA LEU A 276 -5.30 -12.18 19.58
C LEU A 276 -6.40 -11.62 20.49
N LYS A 277 -7.59 -12.19 20.43
CA LYS A 277 -8.72 -11.81 21.30
C LYS A 277 -8.39 -11.98 22.78
N GLN A 278 -7.60 -12.99 23.11
CA GLN A 278 -7.16 -13.28 24.49
C GLN A 278 -5.91 -12.49 24.90
N GLY A 279 -5.29 -11.70 24.03
CA GLY A 279 -4.03 -10.98 24.29
C GLY A 279 -2.80 -11.88 24.40
N ASN A 280 -2.89 -13.13 23.93
CA ASN A 280 -1.77 -14.06 23.95
C ASN A 280 -0.94 -13.94 22.68
N ILE A 281 -0.13 -12.86 22.59
CA ILE A 281 0.68 -12.54 21.42
C ILE A 281 1.83 -13.51 21.21
N GLU A 282 2.38 -14.07 22.30
CA GLU A 282 3.37 -15.16 22.18
C GLU A 282 2.80 -16.34 21.39
N ARG A 283 1.59 -16.78 21.74
CA ARG A 283 0.93 -17.87 21.01
C ARG A 283 0.65 -17.50 19.56
N VAL A 284 0.29 -16.25 19.26
CA VAL A 284 0.16 -15.78 17.86
C VAL A 284 1.47 -15.99 17.13
N GLY A 285 2.61 -15.59 17.71
CA GLY A 285 3.93 -15.79 17.11
C GLY A 285 4.24 -17.27 16.84
N ARG A 286 4.01 -18.14 17.80
CA ARG A 286 4.23 -19.58 17.62
C ARG A 286 3.33 -20.19 16.54
N LEU A 287 2.08 -19.74 16.43
CA LEU A 287 1.15 -20.19 15.40
C LEU A 287 1.53 -19.65 14.01
N THR A 288 2.04 -18.42 13.89
CA THR A 288 2.55 -17.90 12.60
C THR A 288 3.78 -18.68 12.14
N GLN A 289 4.69 -19.03 13.05
CA GLN A 289 5.84 -19.87 12.74
C GLN A 289 5.39 -21.27 12.28
N GLN A 290 4.44 -21.88 12.99
CA GLN A 290 3.89 -23.19 12.62
C GLN A 290 3.23 -23.15 11.23
N ASN A 291 2.50 -22.08 10.92
CA ASN A 291 1.89 -21.89 9.61
C ASN A 291 2.95 -21.75 8.51
N PHE A 292 4.03 -21.04 8.78
CA PHE A 292 5.13 -20.88 7.84
C PHE A 292 5.87 -22.21 7.58
N ASP A 293 6.26 -22.90 8.65
CA ASP A 293 7.04 -24.15 8.56
C ASP A 293 6.27 -25.32 7.96
N GLY A 294 4.96 -25.34 8.06
CA GLY A 294 4.08 -26.39 7.56
C GLY A 294 3.26 -25.96 6.34
N PRO A 295 2.06 -25.41 6.55
CA PRO A 295 1.12 -25.09 5.46
C PRO A 295 1.71 -24.24 4.35
N ILE A 296 2.38 -23.12 4.69
CA ILE A 296 2.88 -22.17 3.69
C ILE A 296 3.95 -22.81 2.81
N LYS A 297 4.94 -23.46 3.38
CA LYS A 297 6.00 -24.14 2.61
C LYS A 297 5.46 -25.30 1.74
N THR A 298 4.33 -25.90 2.15
CA THR A 298 3.67 -26.94 1.35
C THR A 298 2.86 -26.34 0.19
N ILE A 299 2.10 -25.28 0.44
CA ILE A 299 1.25 -24.62 -0.55
C ILE A 299 2.10 -23.84 -1.55
N ILE A 300 3.15 -23.17 -1.07
CA ILE A 300 4.05 -22.30 -1.85
C ILE A 300 5.49 -22.77 -1.59
N PRO A 301 6.01 -23.75 -2.33
CA PRO A 301 7.38 -24.26 -2.12
C PRO A 301 8.46 -23.19 -2.21
N TRP A 302 8.20 -22.12 -2.98
CA TRP A 302 9.11 -20.98 -3.13
C TRP A 302 8.83 -19.82 -2.16
N ALA A 303 7.98 -20.03 -1.14
CA ALA A 303 7.75 -19.04 -0.10
C ALA A 303 9.01 -18.68 0.69
N THR A 304 9.99 -19.61 0.70
CA THR A 304 11.25 -19.46 1.41
C THR A 304 12.46 -19.59 0.48
N ASN A 305 13.60 -19.13 0.94
CA ASN A 305 14.87 -19.19 0.25
C ASN A 305 16.01 -19.19 1.27
N GLU A 306 17.25 -19.45 0.81
CA GLU A 306 18.45 -19.51 1.67
C GLU A 306 18.63 -18.25 2.52
N TYR A 307 18.35 -17.07 1.97
CA TYR A 307 18.45 -15.82 2.71
C TYR A 307 17.50 -15.81 3.92
N THR A 308 16.22 -16.08 3.69
CA THR A 308 15.19 -16.07 4.73
C THR A 308 15.42 -17.14 5.79
N GLU A 309 15.75 -18.37 5.37
CA GLU A 309 16.03 -19.48 6.31
C GLU A 309 17.26 -19.18 7.17
N SER A 310 18.31 -18.59 6.59
CA SER A 310 19.49 -18.16 7.33
C SER A 310 19.17 -17.08 8.37
N VAL A 311 18.35 -16.09 8.00
CA VAL A 311 17.92 -15.03 8.94
C VAL A 311 17.09 -15.62 10.08
N ILE A 312 16.07 -16.43 9.76
CA ILE A 312 15.22 -17.07 10.79
C ILE A 312 16.06 -17.94 11.72
N LYS A 313 17.01 -18.71 11.19
CA LYS A 313 17.89 -19.56 11.98
C LYS A 313 18.71 -18.73 12.95
N GLN A 314 19.40 -17.69 12.49
CA GLN A 314 20.23 -16.83 13.33
C GLN A 314 19.41 -16.14 14.43
N VAL A 315 18.23 -15.60 14.07
CA VAL A 315 17.34 -14.99 15.06
C VAL A 315 16.89 -15.98 16.12
N ARG A 316 16.56 -17.21 15.73
CA ARG A 316 16.15 -18.27 16.66
C ARG A 316 17.29 -18.70 17.60
N GLU A 317 18.53 -18.80 17.08
CA GLU A 317 19.70 -19.16 17.88
C GLU A 317 20.09 -18.05 18.87
N GLU A 318 19.89 -16.77 18.49
CA GLU A 318 20.31 -15.64 19.32
C GLU A 318 19.28 -15.24 20.37
N PHE A 319 17.97 -15.31 20.05
CA PHE A 319 16.89 -14.88 20.95
C PHE A 319 16.13 -16.03 21.64
N GLU A 320 16.40 -17.26 21.25
CA GLU A 320 15.85 -18.48 21.88
C GLU A 320 14.37 -18.40 22.19
N GLU A 321 13.98 -18.38 23.48
CA GLU A 321 12.60 -18.33 23.94
C GLU A 321 11.95 -16.96 23.75
N ASP A 322 12.75 -15.89 23.66
CA ASP A 322 12.28 -14.52 23.43
C ASP A 322 11.90 -14.28 21.95
N PHE A 323 12.30 -15.15 21.01
CA PHE A 323 11.79 -15.17 19.64
C PHE A 323 10.53 -16.03 19.57
N TRP A 324 9.40 -15.39 19.34
CA TRP A 324 8.09 -16.04 19.33
C TRP A 324 7.69 -16.59 17.98
N GLY A 325 8.16 -16.01 16.87
CA GLY A 325 7.86 -16.55 15.56
C GLY A 325 8.07 -15.57 14.40
N PHE A 326 7.98 -16.14 13.21
CA PHE A 326 8.12 -15.45 11.93
C PHE A 326 6.77 -15.30 11.23
N TRP A 327 6.54 -14.12 10.69
CA TRP A 327 5.35 -13.78 9.92
C TRP A 327 5.75 -13.39 8.50
N MET A 328 5.43 -14.24 7.53
CA MET A 328 5.63 -13.92 6.12
C MET A 328 4.58 -12.91 5.66
N LEU A 329 5.00 -11.80 5.07
CA LEU A 329 4.13 -10.80 4.48
C LEU A 329 4.03 -11.01 2.97
N GLY A 330 2.81 -11.16 2.46
CA GLY A 330 2.57 -11.47 1.05
C GLY A 330 2.89 -12.91 0.67
N GLY A 331 3.21 -13.15 -0.60
CA GLY A 331 3.36 -14.48 -1.18
C GLY A 331 4.76 -15.09 -1.12
N MET A 332 5.78 -14.34 -0.72
CA MET A 332 7.18 -14.80 -0.69
C MET A 332 7.99 -14.10 0.38
N ALA A 333 8.88 -14.85 1.03
CA ALA A 333 9.82 -14.31 1.99
C ALA A 333 11.04 -13.64 1.32
N GLY A 334 11.72 -12.76 2.06
CA GLY A 334 12.88 -11.99 1.56
C GLY A 334 12.55 -10.56 1.11
N GLY A 335 11.26 -10.26 0.87
CA GLY A 335 10.71 -8.91 0.81
C GLY A 335 10.19 -8.47 2.18
N GLY A 336 8.89 -8.18 2.30
CA GLY A 336 8.27 -7.87 3.59
C GLY A 336 8.23 -9.08 4.52
N MET A 337 8.68 -8.89 5.75
CA MET A 337 8.72 -9.93 6.78
C MET A 337 8.39 -9.33 8.15
N GLY A 338 7.78 -10.13 9.02
CA GLY A 338 7.53 -9.79 10.41
C GLY A 338 8.19 -10.81 11.34
N PHE A 339 8.78 -10.33 12.41
CA PHE A 339 9.37 -11.14 13.47
C PHE A 339 8.77 -10.76 14.80
N LEU A 340 8.24 -11.74 15.53
CA LEU A 340 7.63 -11.49 16.83
C LEU A 340 8.61 -11.87 17.93
N PHE A 341 8.78 -10.94 18.88
CA PHE A 341 9.65 -11.11 20.04
C PHE A 341 8.89 -10.79 21.34
N ALA A 342 9.46 -11.19 22.45
CA ALA A 342 9.03 -10.69 23.74
C ALA A 342 9.15 -9.16 23.77
N PRO A 343 8.14 -8.42 24.31
CA PRO A 343 8.12 -6.95 24.25
C PRO A 343 9.40 -6.29 24.81
N TRP A 344 9.95 -6.85 25.90
CA TRP A 344 11.20 -6.35 26.52
C TRP A 344 12.45 -6.56 25.68
N LYS A 345 12.39 -7.38 24.63
CA LYS A 345 13.48 -7.63 23.67
C LYS A 345 13.32 -6.91 22.34
N ARG A 346 12.18 -6.28 22.07
CA ARG A 346 11.86 -5.73 20.74
C ARG A 346 12.91 -4.75 20.22
N GLU A 347 13.35 -3.79 21.04
CA GLU A 347 14.33 -2.79 20.61
C GLU A 347 15.70 -3.41 20.31
N GLU A 348 16.17 -4.30 21.17
CA GLU A 348 17.40 -5.06 20.97
C GLU A 348 17.30 -5.91 19.70
N ALA A 349 16.18 -6.63 19.56
CA ALA A 349 15.91 -7.48 18.42
C ALA A 349 15.83 -6.69 17.09
N GLN A 350 15.23 -5.50 17.08
CA GLN A 350 15.15 -4.66 15.89
C GLN A 350 16.53 -4.24 15.39
N LYS A 351 17.41 -3.82 16.29
CA LYS A 351 18.79 -3.45 15.96
C LYS A 351 19.57 -4.66 15.46
N ARG A 352 19.50 -5.75 16.19
CA ARG A 352 20.24 -6.95 15.86
C ARG A 352 19.74 -7.60 14.56
N LEU A 353 18.43 -7.59 14.32
CA LEU A 353 17.84 -8.09 13.09
C LEU A 353 18.29 -7.27 11.87
N ALA A 354 18.44 -5.95 11.99
CA ALA A 354 19.00 -5.12 10.93
C ALA A 354 20.43 -5.55 10.55
N GLU A 355 21.28 -5.86 11.53
CA GLU A 355 22.63 -6.39 11.32
C GLU A 355 22.59 -7.78 10.67
N ILE A 356 21.81 -8.72 11.21
CA ILE A 356 21.67 -10.08 10.67
C ILE A 356 21.23 -10.05 9.20
N LEU A 357 20.26 -9.19 8.86
CA LEU A 357 19.79 -9.02 7.49
C LEU A 357 20.92 -8.52 6.56
N GLN A 358 21.67 -7.52 7.02
CA GLN A 358 22.77 -6.94 6.25
C GLN A 358 23.92 -7.94 6.06
N ASP A 359 24.32 -8.63 7.13
CA ASP A 359 25.40 -9.62 7.09
C ASP A 359 25.01 -10.81 6.20
N THR A 360 23.75 -11.27 6.28
CA THR A 360 23.26 -12.36 5.44
C THR A 360 23.23 -11.94 3.98
N LYS A 361 22.77 -10.71 3.67
CA LYS A 361 22.83 -10.16 2.32
C LYS A 361 24.27 -10.12 1.80
N GLN A 362 25.21 -9.60 2.59
CA GLN A 362 26.62 -9.50 2.20
C GLN A 362 27.23 -10.89 1.94
N ARG A 363 26.94 -11.88 2.78
CA ARG A 363 27.38 -13.26 2.59
C ARG A 363 26.86 -13.87 1.28
N LEU A 364 25.65 -13.51 0.87
CA LEU A 364 24.98 -14.02 -0.33
C LEU A 364 25.06 -13.05 -1.53
N ASP A 365 25.94 -12.04 -1.47
CA ASP A 365 26.02 -10.96 -2.48
C ASP A 365 26.15 -11.49 -3.92
N LYS A 366 26.98 -12.51 -4.14
CA LYS A 366 27.17 -13.13 -5.47
C LYS A 366 25.90 -13.83 -5.99
N ALA A 367 25.04 -14.32 -5.09
CA ALA A 367 23.78 -14.98 -5.43
C ALA A 367 22.62 -14.00 -5.52
N LEU A 368 22.74 -12.81 -4.94
CA LEU A 368 21.71 -11.78 -4.83
C LEU A 368 22.19 -10.43 -5.36
N PRO A 369 22.70 -10.33 -6.61
CA PRO A 369 23.38 -9.13 -7.11
C PRO A 369 22.46 -7.91 -7.23
N PHE A 370 21.14 -8.10 -7.27
CA PHE A 370 20.14 -7.03 -7.39
C PHE A 370 19.34 -6.78 -6.11
N ALA A 371 19.71 -7.42 -5.00
CA ALA A 371 19.05 -7.18 -3.73
C ALA A 371 19.32 -5.76 -3.22
N MET A 372 18.27 -5.05 -2.83
CA MET A 372 18.37 -3.74 -2.18
C MET A 372 18.91 -3.89 -0.76
N ASN A 373 19.31 -2.79 -0.14
CA ASN A 373 19.65 -2.83 1.28
C ASN A 373 18.40 -3.13 2.11
N PRO A 374 18.50 -4.06 3.06
CA PRO A 374 17.42 -4.34 3.98
C PRO A 374 17.12 -3.12 4.86
N VAL A 375 15.87 -2.98 5.28
CA VAL A 375 15.42 -1.91 6.16
C VAL A 375 14.50 -2.43 7.24
N THR A 376 14.51 -1.81 8.41
CA THR A 376 13.56 -2.04 9.49
C THR A 376 12.58 -0.87 9.58
N TYR A 377 11.37 -1.17 10.04
CA TYR A 377 10.30 -0.19 10.19
C TYR A 377 9.86 -0.06 11.64
N ASP A 378 9.58 1.17 12.05
CA ASP A 378 8.67 1.42 13.16
C ASP A 378 7.26 1.55 12.61
N PHE A 379 6.29 1.05 13.34
CA PHE A 379 4.89 1.05 12.89
C PHE A 379 3.92 1.25 14.06
N SER A 380 2.73 1.69 13.74
CA SER A 380 1.57 1.66 14.61
C SER A 380 0.36 1.11 13.83
N ILE A 381 -0.63 0.58 14.54
CA ILE A 381 -1.88 0.13 13.92
C ILE A 381 -2.66 1.37 13.47
N ASN A 382 -3.00 1.44 12.19
CA ASN A 382 -3.81 2.52 11.63
C ASN A 382 -5.29 2.26 11.91
N GLU A 383 -5.85 2.98 12.87
CA GLU A 383 -7.26 2.84 13.28
C GLU A 383 -8.24 3.67 12.44
N ASN A 384 -7.78 4.35 11.39
CA ASN A 384 -8.62 5.16 10.51
C ASN A 384 -8.86 4.52 9.14
N GLY A 385 -7.95 3.67 8.66
CA GLY A 385 -7.93 3.22 7.27
C GLY A 385 -7.72 4.39 6.32
N THR A 386 -8.26 4.30 5.12
CA THR A 386 -8.23 5.42 4.17
C THR A 386 -9.15 6.55 4.65
N CYS A 387 -8.57 7.71 4.88
CA CYS A 387 -9.28 8.92 5.28
C CYS A 387 -8.83 10.13 4.46
N ALA A 388 -9.64 11.16 4.39
CA ALA A 388 -9.34 12.39 3.68
C ALA A 388 -9.57 13.62 4.54
N LYS A 389 -8.87 14.70 4.18
CA LYS A 389 -9.06 16.04 4.74
C LYS A 389 -8.96 17.08 3.63
N ILE A 390 -9.68 18.17 3.79
CA ILE A 390 -9.51 19.36 2.96
C ILE A 390 -8.36 20.17 3.55
N ASN A 391 -7.46 20.61 2.68
CA ASN A 391 -6.40 21.53 3.06
C ASN A 391 -6.68 22.89 2.43
N GLU A 392 -6.61 23.95 3.23
CA GLU A 392 -6.89 25.33 2.80
C GLU A 392 -5.73 26.28 3.18
N GLY A 393 -5.60 27.38 2.47
CA GLY A 393 -4.58 28.38 2.74
C GLY A 393 -3.15 27.80 2.67
N THR A 394 -2.35 28.01 3.70
CA THR A 394 -0.98 27.49 3.76
C THR A 394 -0.90 25.98 3.94
N SER A 395 -1.94 25.32 4.47
CA SER A 395 -2.01 23.87 4.57
C SER A 395 -2.32 23.19 3.23
N ALA A 396 -2.80 23.95 2.23
CA ALA A 396 -3.02 23.46 0.87
C ALA A 396 -1.74 23.30 0.05
N LEU A 397 -0.59 23.75 0.57
CA LEU A 397 0.69 23.47 -0.05
C LEU A 397 0.94 21.96 -0.07
N LEU A 398 1.35 21.46 -1.23
CA LEU A 398 1.73 20.07 -1.42
C LEU A 398 3.03 19.75 -0.64
N PRO A 399 3.38 18.48 -0.46
CA PRO A 399 4.62 18.11 0.21
C PRO A 399 5.86 18.73 -0.44
N THR A 400 6.90 18.99 0.34
CA THR A 400 8.18 19.57 -0.15
C THR A 400 8.73 18.80 -1.35
N SER A 401 8.70 17.48 -1.28
CA SER A 401 9.15 16.59 -2.36
C SER A 401 8.39 16.77 -3.69
N TYR A 402 7.13 17.22 -3.64
CA TYR A 402 6.41 17.60 -4.85
C TYR A 402 7.08 18.81 -5.54
N TYR A 403 7.44 19.85 -4.79
CA TYR A 403 8.11 21.03 -5.36
C TYR A 403 9.48 20.69 -5.90
N GLN A 404 10.23 19.81 -5.22
CA GLN A 404 11.50 19.28 -5.74
C GLN A 404 11.34 18.62 -7.11
N ALA A 405 10.30 17.80 -7.26
CA ALA A 405 10.03 17.10 -8.52
C ALA A 405 9.65 18.04 -9.68
N ILE A 406 8.92 19.14 -9.41
CA ILE A 406 8.39 20.01 -10.46
C ILE A 406 9.25 21.23 -10.78
N LEU A 407 10.00 21.76 -9.80
CA LEU A 407 10.78 23.00 -9.96
C LEU A 407 11.80 22.92 -11.12
N PRO A 408 12.55 21.83 -11.31
CA PRO A 408 13.48 21.73 -12.44
C PRO A 408 12.76 21.90 -13.78
N GLY A 409 11.57 21.32 -13.94
CA GLY A 409 10.75 21.46 -15.14
C GLY A 409 10.17 22.86 -15.34
N ILE A 410 9.93 23.59 -14.26
CA ILE A 410 9.46 24.98 -14.30
C ILE A 410 10.60 25.92 -14.71
N ILE A 411 11.78 25.73 -14.13
CA ILE A 411 12.96 26.57 -14.37
C ILE A 411 13.52 26.35 -15.78
N SER A 412 13.51 25.10 -16.27
CA SER A 412 14.06 24.76 -17.59
C SER A 412 13.13 25.09 -18.78
N ARG A 413 11.85 25.35 -18.51
CA ARG A 413 10.92 25.79 -19.57
C ARG A 413 11.13 27.27 -19.85
N ASP A 414 12.02 27.56 -20.81
CA ASP A 414 12.20 28.90 -21.33
C ASP A 414 10.85 29.54 -21.72
N SER A 415 10.57 30.70 -21.09
CA SER A 415 9.70 31.79 -21.57
C SER A 415 8.16 31.65 -21.55
N LYS A 416 7.53 30.59 -21.01
CA LYS A 416 6.08 30.70 -20.76
C LYS A 416 5.82 31.27 -19.37
N PRO A 417 5.09 32.40 -19.23
CA PRO A 417 4.76 32.92 -17.91
C PRO A 417 3.96 31.90 -17.12
N LEU A 418 4.30 31.80 -15.84
CA LEU A 418 3.52 30.98 -14.88
C LEU A 418 2.11 31.56 -14.79
N SER A 419 1.12 30.68 -14.62
CA SER A 419 -0.22 31.15 -14.30
C SER A 419 -0.23 31.92 -12.98
N PRO A 420 -1.17 32.86 -12.78
CA PRO A 420 -1.29 33.64 -11.54
C PRO A 420 -1.39 32.76 -10.30
N ALA A 421 -2.17 31.68 -10.35
CA ALA A 421 -2.32 30.74 -9.24
C ALA A 421 -1.01 30.01 -8.93
N ARG A 422 -0.28 29.54 -9.95
CA ARG A 422 1.03 28.88 -9.77
C ARG A 422 2.09 29.85 -9.24
N HIS A 423 2.08 31.08 -9.69
CA HIS A 423 2.97 32.11 -9.17
C HIS A 423 2.70 32.38 -7.69
N ALA A 424 1.43 32.56 -7.30
CA ALA A 424 1.02 32.76 -5.93
C ALA A 424 1.42 31.59 -5.01
N GLU A 425 1.26 30.36 -5.48
CA GLU A 425 1.68 29.15 -4.79
C GLU A 425 3.20 29.16 -4.52
N LEU A 426 4.03 29.43 -5.53
CA LEU A 426 5.49 29.46 -5.36
C LEU A 426 5.94 30.59 -4.43
N VAL A 427 5.23 31.72 -4.41
CA VAL A 427 5.48 32.78 -3.43
C VAL A 427 5.20 32.30 -2.00
N GLN A 428 4.13 31.51 -1.79
CA GLN A 428 3.82 30.92 -0.48
C GLN A 428 4.88 29.88 -0.08
N VAL A 429 5.31 29.02 -0.99
CA VAL A 429 6.40 28.04 -0.77
C VAL A 429 7.67 28.77 -0.34
N ARG A 430 8.06 29.84 -1.05
CA ARG A 430 9.22 30.66 -0.69
C ARG A 430 9.10 31.30 0.69
N ARG A 431 7.92 31.81 1.06
CA ARG A 431 7.69 32.36 2.40
C ARG A 431 7.81 31.28 3.48
N LYS A 432 7.24 30.11 3.23
CA LYS A 432 7.32 28.98 4.17
C LYS A 432 8.77 28.49 4.33
N SER A 433 9.56 28.43 3.25
CA SER A 433 10.97 28.02 3.32
C SER A 433 11.85 28.98 4.13
N GLN A 434 11.44 30.23 4.34
CA GLN A 434 12.15 31.17 5.22
C GLN A 434 11.98 30.86 6.70
N THR A 435 10.92 30.11 7.06
CA THR A 435 10.60 29.73 8.45
C THR A 435 10.75 28.24 8.72
N ASP A 436 10.81 27.44 7.66
CA ASP A 436 10.92 25.98 7.71
C ASP A 436 12.30 25.57 7.14
N HIS A 437 13.21 25.19 8.06
CA HIS A 437 14.59 24.88 7.71
C HIS A 437 14.73 23.63 6.83
N ASP A 438 13.83 22.66 6.99
CA ASP A 438 13.83 21.43 6.22
C ASP A 438 13.34 21.70 4.79
N LEU A 439 12.34 22.57 4.65
CA LEU A 439 11.88 23.04 3.35
C LEU A 439 12.96 23.88 2.65
N ALA A 440 13.69 24.73 3.39
CA ALA A 440 14.78 25.52 2.85
C ALA A 440 15.97 24.69 2.36
N LYS A 441 16.29 23.61 3.05
CA LYS A 441 17.35 22.68 2.61
C LYS A 441 16.95 21.81 1.43
N ALA A 442 15.65 21.57 1.28
CA ALA A 442 15.10 20.68 0.28
C ALA A 442 14.84 21.38 -1.07
N LEU A 443 14.68 22.69 -1.09
CA LEU A 443 14.49 23.55 -2.28
C LEU A 443 15.78 24.23 -2.70
#